data_5431acc03a34321fa0a5670faaf22f06
#
_entry.id   5431acc03a34321fa0a5670faaf22f06
#
_cell.length_a   1.000
_cell.length_b   1.000
_cell.length_c   1.000
_cell.angle_alpha   90.00
_cell.angle_beta   90.00
_cell.angle_gamma   90.00
#
_symmetry.space_group_name_H-M   'P 1'
#
loop_
_entity.id
_entity.type
_entity.pdbx_description
1 polymer ?
#
loop_
_entity_poly.entity_id
_entity_poly.type
_entity_poly.pdbx_seq_one_letter_code
_entity_poly.pdbx_strand_id
1 'polypeptide(L)'
;MRKPTRVVVSCPILLVSSLTLALPAGAQQRQGSLFTAQIRDQRSVKDALTWLDGHFPEQVREWIHITEIPAKSTFEAQRTAYVKAQMEAEGLEVSVDSIGNVVGIRRGTGGGPTVVFAAHMDTVHPMDTDVTVKQDGDTLRAPGIFDNSASVANMLSTIRALNRGHVRTRGDLVFIGTVQEELGLNGMRYWFAHNPGVADMLVAMDGGLGRIGYGALGIRWSRYWFRGEGAHTNYSAGKPHPVRALADAVRSIYELRVPEGRGGAVYNVGMIGGGRVFNAIPQDVYFTMDLRSVNAQLLDSLDAEITARVSAAAQGNRVRWDMERVQEIPAGGTADQLTDRLAGPLVQTAIDVYGSLGLPNGTIASGSTDGNIGVGLGIPTISVGRSRGANQHTLTEWADRPSALPATKAIVLLAVSLAGIGPAA
;
A
#
# COMPACT_ATOMS: atom_id res chain seq x y z
N MET A 1 -61.31 43.27 -43.00
CA MET A 1 -60.08 42.56 -42.58
C MET A 1 -60.50 41.34 -41.79
N ARG A 2 -60.54 40.16 -42.42
CA ARG A 2 -60.93 38.88 -41.77
C ARG A 2 -59.66 38.14 -41.35
N LYS A 3 -59.58 37.75 -40.05
CA LYS A 3 -58.49 36.87 -39.54
C LYS A 3 -58.79 35.41 -39.89
N PRO A 4 -57.79 34.60 -40.26
CA PRO A 4 -58.02 33.17 -40.53
C PRO A 4 -57.97 32.36 -39.23
N THR A 5 -58.94 31.47 -39.11
CA THR A 5 -59.12 30.47 -38.05
C THR A 5 -58.18 29.31 -38.29
N ARG A 6 -57.31 28.98 -37.31
CA ARG A 6 -56.50 27.75 -37.32
C ARG A 6 -57.29 26.59 -36.71
N VAL A 7 -57.44 25.54 -37.49
CA VAL A 7 -58.00 24.25 -37.05
C VAL A 7 -56.81 23.45 -36.44
N VAL A 8 -56.96 23.04 -35.19
CA VAL A 8 -56.01 22.14 -34.51
C VAL A 8 -56.56 20.72 -34.65
N VAL A 9 -55.84 19.87 -35.38
CA VAL A 9 -56.12 18.43 -35.46
C VAL A 9 -55.32 17.74 -34.34
N SER A 10 -56.05 17.19 -33.38
CA SER A 10 -55.47 16.36 -32.31
C SER A 10 -55.33 14.93 -32.77
N CYS A 11 -54.12 14.43 -32.83
CA CYS A 11 -53.81 13.02 -33.08
C CYS A 11 -53.56 12.34 -31.72
N PRO A 12 -54.18 11.23 -31.34
CA PRO A 12 -53.89 10.53 -30.10
C PRO A 12 -52.64 9.68 -30.28
N ILE A 13 -51.61 9.99 -29.47
CA ILE A 13 -50.40 9.15 -29.36
C ILE A 13 -50.75 8.01 -28.39
N LEU A 14 -50.83 6.79 -28.90
CA LEU A 14 -50.85 5.58 -28.08
C LEU A 14 -49.42 5.36 -27.50
N LEU A 15 -49.27 5.56 -26.17
CA LEU A 15 -48.12 5.13 -25.45
C LEU A 15 -48.20 3.60 -25.24
N VAL A 16 -47.39 2.86 -26.02
CA VAL A 16 -47.11 1.45 -25.73
C VAL A 16 -46.01 1.41 -24.68
N SER A 17 -46.39 1.16 -23.43
CA SER A 17 -45.43 0.92 -22.31
C SER A 17 -44.82 -0.47 -22.51
N SER A 18 -43.64 -0.56 -23.06
CA SER A 18 -42.83 -1.77 -23.04
C SER A 18 -42.22 -1.94 -21.64
N LEU A 19 -42.79 -2.82 -20.84
CA LEU A 19 -42.20 -3.29 -19.57
C LEU A 19 -41.00 -4.16 -19.89
N THR A 20 -39.82 -3.57 -19.96
CA THR A 20 -38.56 -4.33 -19.97
C THR A 20 -38.32 -4.85 -18.58
N LEU A 21 -38.57 -6.14 -18.33
CA LEU A 21 -38.07 -6.88 -17.19
C LEU A 21 -36.54 -6.84 -17.25
N ALA A 22 -35.94 -6.00 -16.39
CA ALA A 22 -34.50 -6.06 -16.15
C ALA A 22 -34.18 -7.40 -15.47
N LEU A 23 -33.60 -8.33 -16.22
CA LEU A 23 -32.93 -9.48 -15.65
C LEU A 23 -31.81 -8.99 -14.72
N PRO A 24 -31.58 -9.63 -13.55
CA PRO A 24 -30.45 -9.27 -12.69
C PRO A 24 -29.18 -9.37 -13.54
N ALA A 25 -28.44 -8.29 -13.62
CA ALA A 25 -27.16 -8.24 -14.31
C ALA A 25 -26.23 -9.26 -13.66
N GLY A 26 -26.10 -10.42 -14.27
CA GLY A 26 -24.97 -11.29 -14.01
C GLY A 26 -23.73 -10.45 -14.29
N ALA A 27 -22.85 -10.34 -13.29
CA ALA A 27 -21.63 -9.55 -13.41
C ALA A 27 -20.88 -10.00 -14.68
N GLN A 28 -20.92 -9.18 -15.72
CA GLN A 28 -20.24 -9.46 -16.96
C GLN A 28 -18.74 -9.37 -16.67
N GLN A 29 -18.00 -10.47 -16.89
CA GLN A 29 -16.56 -10.51 -16.69
C GLN A 29 -15.89 -9.35 -17.42
N ARG A 30 -15.03 -8.61 -16.72
CA ARG A 30 -14.27 -7.51 -17.33
C ARG A 30 -13.24 -8.05 -18.30
N GLN A 31 -12.99 -7.33 -19.38
CA GLN A 31 -11.95 -7.70 -20.32
C GLN A 31 -10.59 -7.79 -19.60
N GLY A 32 -9.91 -8.91 -19.73
CA GLY A 32 -8.61 -9.18 -19.07
C GLY A 32 -8.69 -9.74 -17.66
N SER A 33 -9.86 -9.76 -17.00
CA SER A 33 -10.00 -10.37 -15.66
C SER A 33 -9.76 -11.89 -15.71
N LEU A 34 -8.98 -12.39 -14.73
CA LEU A 34 -8.71 -13.81 -14.53
C LEU A 34 -9.76 -14.50 -13.62
N PHE A 35 -10.61 -13.72 -12.95
CA PHE A 35 -11.70 -14.24 -12.13
C PHE A 35 -12.89 -14.62 -13.00
N THR A 36 -13.49 -15.76 -12.71
CA THR A 36 -14.77 -16.19 -13.31
C THR A 36 -15.69 -16.75 -12.23
N ALA A 37 -16.99 -16.73 -12.48
CA ALA A 37 -17.96 -17.39 -11.60
C ALA A 37 -17.67 -18.89 -11.46
N GLN A 38 -17.18 -19.54 -12.52
CA GLN A 38 -16.80 -20.96 -12.48
C GLN A 38 -15.67 -21.22 -11.47
N ILE A 39 -14.68 -20.33 -11.34
CA ILE A 39 -13.62 -20.45 -10.32
C ILE A 39 -14.23 -20.41 -8.93
N ARG A 40 -15.08 -19.43 -8.63
CA ARG A 40 -15.76 -19.31 -7.32
C ARG A 40 -16.64 -20.52 -7.05
N ASP A 41 -17.29 -21.05 -8.08
CA ASP A 41 -18.29 -22.12 -7.97
C ASP A 41 -17.69 -23.53 -7.95
N GLN A 42 -16.38 -23.67 -8.13
CA GLN A 42 -15.69 -24.94 -7.92
C GLN A 42 -15.86 -25.43 -6.47
N ARG A 43 -16.07 -26.73 -6.32
CA ARG A 43 -16.33 -27.35 -5.01
C ARG A 43 -15.25 -27.01 -3.99
N SER A 44 -13.99 -27.22 -4.33
CA SER A 44 -12.85 -26.92 -3.43
C SER A 44 -12.81 -25.47 -2.99
N VAL A 45 -13.11 -24.52 -3.88
CA VAL A 45 -13.15 -23.09 -3.55
C VAL A 45 -14.35 -22.77 -2.66
N LYS A 46 -15.54 -23.33 -2.96
CA LYS A 46 -16.73 -23.20 -2.08
C LYS A 46 -16.47 -23.77 -0.69
N ASP A 47 -15.83 -24.93 -0.61
CA ASP A 47 -15.49 -25.56 0.67
C ASP A 47 -14.52 -24.68 1.46
N ALA A 48 -13.51 -24.06 0.80
CA ALA A 48 -12.60 -23.09 1.43
C ALA A 48 -13.34 -21.85 1.95
N LEU A 49 -14.25 -21.28 1.16
CA LEU A 49 -15.02 -20.10 1.58
C LEU A 49 -15.99 -20.43 2.73
N THR A 50 -16.62 -21.62 2.69
CA THR A 50 -17.51 -22.10 3.75
C THR A 50 -16.72 -22.37 5.04
N TRP A 51 -15.51 -22.92 4.93
CA TRP A 51 -14.64 -23.12 6.07
C TRP A 51 -14.35 -21.78 6.80
N LEU A 52 -14.09 -20.70 6.06
CA LEU A 52 -13.90 -19.37 6.65
C LEU A 52 -15.13 -18.90 7.42
N ASP A 53 -16.34 -19.15 6.90
CA ASP A 53 -17.57 -18.77 7.62
C ASP A 53 -17.66 -19.48 8.98
N GLY A 54 -17.36 -20.77 9.02
CA GLY A 54 -17.42 -21.58 10.24
C GLY A 54 -16.30 -21.30 11.24
N HIS A 55 -15.14 -20.78 10.77
CA HIS A 55 -13.93 -20.57 11.59
C HIS A 55 -13.56 -19.09 11.76
N PHE A 56 -14.48 -18.19 11.46
CA PHE A 56 -14.23 -16.75 11.65
C PHE A 56 -13.97 -16.37 13.12
N PRO A 57 -14.63 -16.97 14.14
CA PRO A 57 -14.28 -16.70 15.52
C PRO A 57 -12.83 -17.05 15.88
N GLU A 58 -12.26 -18.11 15.28
CA GLU A 58 -10.85 -18.50 15.44
C GLU A 58 -9.93 -17.47 14.79
N GLN A 59 -10.24 -17.01 13.60
CA GLN A 59 -9.51 -15.93 12.93
C GLN A 59 -9.47 -14.67 13.78
N VAL A 60 -10.59 -14.29 14.40
CA VAL A 60 -10.66 -13.12 15.29
C VAL A 60 -9.78 -13.30 16.53
N ARG A 61 -9.80 -14.49 17.15
CA ARG A 61 -8.92 -14.78 18.30
C ARG A 61 -7.45 -14.69 17.92
N GLU A 62 -7.07 -15.22 16.76
CA GLU A 62 -5.71 -15.13 16.24
C GLU A 62 -5.31 -13.69 15.92
N TRP A 63 -6.22 -12.91 15.31
CA TRP A 63 -6.00 -11.50 15.05
C TRP A 63 -5.70 -10.72 16.34
N ILE A 64 -6.52 -10.93 17.39
CA ILE A 64 -6.29 -10.35 18.72
C ILE A 64 -4.92 -10.79 19.25
N HIS A 65 -4.62 -12.09 19.21
CA HIS A 65 -3.34 -12.62 19.69
C HIS A 65 -2.13 -12.00 18.98
N ILE A 66 -2.17 -11.89 17.64
CA ILE A 66 -1.10 -11.26 16.84
C ILE A 66 -0.92 -9.79 17.25
N THR A 67 -2.04 -9.06 17.46
CA THR A 67 -1.99 -7.66 17.87
C THR A 67 -1.30 -7.50 19.23
N GLU A 68 -1.61 -8.37 20.18
CA GLU A 68 -1.09 -8.36 21.56
C GLU A 68 0.37 -8.81 21.66
N ILE A 69 1.01 -9.22 20.56
CA ILE A 69 2.46 -9.39 20.49
C ILE A 69 3.08 -8.05 20.07
N PRO A 70 3.77 -7.28 20.94
CA PRO A 70 4.43 -6.04 20.55
C PRO A 70 5.46 -6.30 19.45
N ALA A 71 5.44 -5.46 18.42
CA ALA A 71 6.32 -5.62 17.25
C ALA A 71 6.64 -4.28 16.60
N LYS A 72 7.30 -3.39 17.34
CA LYS A 72 7.88 -2.19 16.72
C LYS A 72 8.84 -2.61 15.60
N SER A 73 8.90 -1.83 14.51
CA SER A 73 9.90 -2.05 13.46
C SER A 73 11.29 -2.29 14.02
N THR A 74 11.97 -3.33 13.56
CA THR A 74 13.23 -3.93 14.04
C THR A 74 13.14 -4.81 15.31
N PHE A 75 11.94 -4.97 15.88
CA PHE A 75 11.69 -5.79 17.08
C PHE A 75 10.60 -6.85 16.85
N GLU A 76 10.43 -7.32 15.60
CA GLU A 76 9.35 -8.23 15.19
C GLU A 76 9.58 -9.70 15.55
N ALA A 77 10.70 -10.06 16.16
CA ALA A 77 11.14 -11.45 16.34
C ALA A 77 10.07 -12.39 16.95
N GLN A 78 9.25 -11.90 17.87
CA GLN A 78 8.18 -12.72 18.48
C GLN A 78 7.03 -12.98 17.48
N ARG A 79 6.61 -11.96 16.71
CA ARG A 79 5.61 -12.14 15.64
C ARG A 79 6.16 -13.03 14.54
N THR A 80 7.43 -12.85 14.14
CA THR A 80 8.15 -13.70 13.19
C THR A 80 8.08 -15.17 13.62
N ALA A 81 8.42 -15.47 14.87
CA ALA A 81 8.37 -16.84 15.40
C ALA A 81 6.95 -17.41 15.40
N TYR A 82 5.94 -16.60 15.77
CA TYR A 82 4.55 -17.02 15.76
C TYR A 82 4.06 -17.33 14.33
N VAL A 83 4.23 -16.40 13.39
CA VAL A 83 3.79 -16.54 11.99
C VAL A 83 4.49 -17.72 11.32
N LYS A 84 5.81 -17.90 11.56
CA LYS A 84 6.57 -19.06 11.12
C LYS A 84 5.92 -20.36 11.56
N ALA A 85 5.67 -20.51 12.86
CA ALA A 85 5.08 -21.72 13.43
C ALA A 85 3.68 -22.02 12.85
N GLN A 86 2.84 -20.99 12.60
CA GLN A 86 1.54 -21.15 11.99
C GLN A 86 1.63 -21.64 10.53
N MET A 87 2.56 -21.08 9.74
CA MET A 87 2.76 -21.51 8.35
C MET A 87 3.33 -22.94 8.27
N GLU A 88 4.27 -23.29 9.16
CA GLU A 88 4.82 -24.65 9.27
C GLU A 88 3.72 -25.69 9.63
N ALA A 89 2.85 -25.34 10.57
CA ALA A 89 1.72 -26.20 10.98
C ALA A 89 0.73 -26.48 9.82
N GLU A 90 0.67 -25.58 8.84
CA GLU A 90 -0.13 -25.75 7.63
C GLU A 90 0.65 -26.43 6.48
N GLY A 91 1.87 -26.88 6.71
CA GLY A 91 2.66 -27.67 5.77
C GLY A 91 3.29 -26.87 4.62
N LEU A 92 3.49 -25.57 4.79
CA LEU A 92 4.23 -24.76 3.84
C LEU A 92 5.74 -25.03 3.96
N GLU A 93 6.49 -24.80 2.87
CA GLU A 93 7.94 -24.70 2.91
C GLU A 93 8.30 -23.33 3.51
N VAL A 94 8.74 -23.29 4.78
CA VAL A 94 8.91 -22.04 5.51
C VAL A 94 10.38 -21.74 5.75
N SER A 95 10.76 -20.48 5.51
CA SER A 95 12.07 -19.93 5.86
C SER A 95 11.94 -18.55 6.51
N VAL A 96 12.97 -18.15 7.24
CA VAL A 96 13.14 -16.78 7.74
C VAL A 96 14.41 -16.24 7.11
N ASP A 97 14.30 -15.11 6.43
CA ASP A 97 15.47 -14.48 5.82
C ASP A 97 16.30 -13.65 6.83
N SER A 98 17.45 -13.11 6.39
CA SER A 98 18.40 -12.45 7.29
C SER A 98 17.90 -11.13 7.88
N ILE A 99 16.87 -10.47 7.27
CA ILE A 99 16.27 -9.28 7.84
C ILE A 99 15.14 -9.61 8.81
N GLY A 100 14.57 -10.85 8.74
CA GLY A 100 13.51 -11.34 9.61
C GLY A 100 12.16 -11.57 8.95
N ASN A 101 12.02 -11.45 7.62
CA ASN A 101 10.79 -11.83 6.93
C ASN A 101 10.54 -13.33 7.08
N VAL A 102 9.27 -13.69 7.28
CA VAL A 102 8.82 -15.09 7.21
C VAL A 102 8.28 -15.35 5.80
N VAL A 103 8.87 -16.32 5.12
CA VAL A 103 8.47 -16.70 3.76
C VAL A 103 7.94 -18.13 3.79
N GLY A 104 6.66 -18.31 3.47
CA GLY A 104 6.01 -19.62 3.35
C GLY A 104 5.59 -19.89 1.91
N ILE A 105 6.05 -20.98 1.34
CA ILE A 105 5.72 -21.38 -0.04
C ILE A 105 4.74 -22.53 -0.02
N ARG A 106 3.59 -22.32 -0.66
CA ARG A 106 2.61 -23.34 -0.96
C ARG A 106 2.73 -23.72 -2.43
N ARG A 107 3.29 -24.89 -2.70
CA ARG A 107 3.55 -25.34 -4.06
C ARG A 107 2.29 -25.57 -4.87
N GLY A 108 2.31 -25.08 -6.10
CA GLY A 108 1.30 -25.40 -7.11
C GLY A 108 1.56 -26.75 -7.80
N THR A 109 0.70 -27.09 -8.76
CA THR A 109 0.83 -28.30 -9.58
C THR A 109 1.76 -28.12 -10.78
N GLY A 110 2.25 -26.91 -10.99
CA GLY A 110 3.13 -26.51 -12.08
C GLY A 110 2.38 -25.84 -13.26
N GLY A 111 3.11 -25.04 -14.02
CA GLY A 111 2.63 -24.36 -15.22
C GLY A 111 1.72 -23.15 -14.98
N GLY A 112 1.71 -22.60 -13.79
CA GLY A 112 1.06 -21.33 -13.46
C GLY A 112 2.07 -20.30 -12.93
N PRO A 113 1.65 -19.02 -12.78
CA PRO A 113 2.51 -17.96 -12.27
C PRO A 113 2.72 -18.07 -10.75
N THR A 114 3.86 -17.59 -10.28
CA THR A 114 4.13 -17.42 -8.85
C THR A 114 3.49 -16.11 -8.36
N VAL A 115 2.56 -16.21 -7.41
CA VAL A 115 1.87 -15.05 -6.84
C VAL A 115 2.32 -14.86 -5.39
N VAL A 116 2.85 -13.68 -5.10
CA VAL A 116 3.29 -13.30 -3.75
C VAL A 116 2.16 -12.55 -3.05
N PHE A 117 1.85 -12.95 -1.82
CA PHE A 117 0.96 -12.25 -0.89
C PHE A 117 1.79 -11.79 0.30
N ALA A 118 1.81 -10.48 0.55
CA ALA A 118 2.61 -9.90 1.62
C ALA A 118 1.74 -9.17 2.64
N ALA A 119 2.04 -9.36 3.94
CA ALA A 119 1.45 -8.64 5.04
C ALA A 119 2.56 -8.27 6.03
N HIS A 120 2.71 -6.98 6.36
CA HIS A 120 3.76 -6.59 7.28
C HIS A 120 3.40 -6.92 8.73
N MET A 121 4.43 -7.27 9.50
CA MET A 121 4.31 -7.70 10.89
C MET A 121 4.66 -6.60 11.89
N ASP A 122 5.36 -5.56 11.45
CA ASP A 122 5.78 -4.47 12.31
C ASP A 122 4.68 -3.43 12.52
N THR A 123 4.91 -2.56 13.50
CA THR A 123 4.09 -1.38 13.80
C THR A 123 4.99 -0.20 14.15
N VAL A 124 4.45 1.02 14.07
CA VAL A 124 5.15 2.25 14.50
C VAL A 124 5.26 2.39 16.03
N HIS A 125 4.53 1.58 16.78
CA HIS A 125 4.36 1.76 18.22
C HIS A 125 5.59 1.28 19.01
N PRO A 126 6.06 2.04 20.02
CA PRO A 126 7.10 1.60 20.96
C PRO A 126 6.78 0.26 21.64
N MET A 127 7.80 -0.50 22.01
CA MET A 127 7.64 -1.84 22.60
C MET A 127 6.94 -1.85 23.96
N ASP A 128 6.91 -0.73 24.68
CA ASP A 128 6.24 -0.51 25.97
C ASP A 128 4.79 0.02 25.82
N THR A 129 4.29 0.15 24.56
CA THR A 129 2.91 0.54 24.31
C THR A 129 1.95 -0.57 24.74
N ASP A 130 0.87 -0.21 25.45
CA ASP A 130 -0.21 -1.14 25.76
C ASP A 130 -0.98 -1.50 24.47
N VAL A 131 -0.77 -2.71 24.01
CA VAL A 131 -1.41 -3.29 22.81
C VAL A 131 -2.55 -4.25 23.16
N THR A 132 -3.01 -4.26 24.41
CA THR A 132 -4.15 -5.07 24.86
C THR A 132 -5.40 -4.70 24.07
N VAL A 133 -6.01 -5.67 23.42
CA VAL A 133 -7.17 -5.46 22.57
C VAL A 133 -8.44 -5.30 23.41
N LYS A 134 -9.14 -4.19 23.20
CA LYS A 134 -10.46 -3.92 23.79
C LYS A 134 -11.52 -4.15 22.74
N GLN A 135 -12.48 -5.02 23.04
CA GLN A 135 -13.63 -5.27 22.17
C GLN A 135 -14.87 -4.57 22.69
N ASP A 136 -15.49 -3.79 21.80
CA ASP A 136 -16.78 -3.13 22.04
C ASP A 136 -17.73 -3.50 20.87
N GLY A 137 -18.60 -4.46 21.11
CA GLY A 137 -19.46 -5.06 20.07
C GLY A 137 -18.63 -5.63 18.90
N ASP A 138 -18.78 -5.04 17.73
CA ASP A 138 -18.06 -5.42 16.53
C ASP A 138 -16.75 -4.63 16.32
N THR A 139 -16.42 -3.72 17.21
CA THR A 139 -15.21 -2.91 17.13
C THR A 139 -14.10 -3.49 18.01
N LEU A 140 -12.93 -3.71 17.40
CA LEU A 140 -11.69 -4.02 18.10
C LEU A 140 -10.83 -2.74 18.18
N ARG A 141 -10.25 -2.46 19.35
CA ARG A 141 -9.43 -1.27 19.59
C ARG A 141 -8.10 -1.67 20.23
N ALA A 142 -7.02 -1.39 19.56
CA ALA A 142 -5.65 -1.44 20.07
C ALA A 142 -4.69 -0.82 19.05
N PRO A 143 -3.53 -0.29 19.45
CA PRO A 143 -2.47 0.08 18.53
C PRO A 143 -2.02 -1.12 17.66
N GLY A 144 -1.99 -0.97 16.33
CA GLY A 144 -1.61 -2.03 15.39
C GLY A 144 -2.71 -3.08 15.12
N ILE A 145 -3.94 -2.90 15.65
CA ILE A 145 -5.06 -3.83 15.42
C ILE A 145 -5.50 -3.83 13.95
N PHE A 146 -5.52 -2.67 13.33
CA PHE A 146 -5.87 -2.49 11.93
C PHE A 146 -4.59 -2.54 11.07
N ASP A 147 -3.52 -1.85 11.46
CA ASP A 147 -2.27 -1.70 10.76
C ASP A 147 -1.11 -2.44 11.45
N ASN A 148 -0.74 -3.68 11.04
CA ASN A 148 -1.32 -4.51 9.97
C ASN A 148 -1.62 -5.94 10.47
N SER A 149 -1.88 -6.10 11.80
CA SER A 149 -2.21 -7.40 12.40
C SER A 149 -3.42 -8.07 11.73
N ALA A 150 -4.39 -7.29 11.24
CA ALA A 150 -5.55 -7.79 10.50
C ALA A 150 -5.14 -8.53 9.22
N SER A 151 -4.19 -8.00 8.45
CA SER A 151 -3.71 -8.67 7.23
C SER A 151 -2.94 -9.94 7.53
N VAL A 152 -2.13 -9.95 8.59
CA VAL A 152 -1.40 -11.17 9.01
C VAL A 152 -2.39 -12.27 9.37
N ALA A 153 -3.44 -11.97 10.13
CA ALA A 153 -4.49 -12.93 10.47
C ALA A 153 -5.28 -13.40 9.24
N ASN A 154 -5.60 -12.48 8.31
CA ASN A 154 -6.26 -12.80 7.05
C ASN A 154 -5.38 -13.73 6.19
N MET A 155 -4.07 -13.49 6.13
CA MET A 155 -3.10 -14.31 5.40
C MET A 155 -3.06 -15.74 5.94
N LEU A 156 -2.93 -15.91 7.26
CA LEU A 156 -2.92 -17.23 7.91
C LEU A 156 -4.25 -17.97 7.70
N SER A 157 -5.38 -17.27 7.83
CA SER A 157 -6.70 -17.84 7.58
C SER A 157 -6.91 -18.22 6.11
N THR A 158 -6.34 -17.46 5.18
CA THR A 158 -6.34 -17.82 3.74
C THR A 158 -5.58 -19.13 3.49
N ILE A 159 -4.40 -19.29 4.07
CA ILE A 159 -3.60 -20.51 3.96
C ILE A 159 -4.41 -21.72 4.44
N ARG A 160 -5.02 -21.61 5.63
CA ARG A 160 -5.86 -22.68 6.20
C ARG A 160 -7.07 -22.99 5.31
N ALA A 161 -7.78 -21.97 4.85
CA ALA A 161 -8.94 -22.15 3.98
C ALA A 161 -8.59 -22.90 2.69
N LEU A 162 -7.49 -22.52 2.04
CA LEU A 162 -7.00 -23.21 0.84
C LEU A 162 -6.68 -24.68 1.12
N ASN A 163 -6.08 -25.00 2.28
CA ASN A 163 -5.75 -26.36 2.67
C ASN A 163 -7.01 -27.19 3.01
N ARG A 164 -7.91 -26.64 3.82
CA ARG A 164 -9.15 -27.32 4.25
C ARG A 164 -10.15 -27.49 3.11
N GLY A 165 -10.17 -26.58 2.14
CA GLY A 165 -10.93 -26.74 0.90
C GLY A 165 -10.26 -27.67 -0.12
N HIS A 166 -9.06 -28.20 0.17
CA HIS A 166 -8.27 -28.99 -0.78
C HIS A 166 -8.04 -28.28 -2.12
N VAL A 167 -7.91 -26.96 -2.06
CA VAL A 167 -7.69 -26.14 -3.25
C VAL A 167 -6.28 -26.40 -3.80
N ARG A 168 -6.18 -26.76 -5.06
CA ARG A 168 -4.89 -26.87 -5.78
C ARG A 168 -4.77 -25.71 -6.76
N THR A 169 -3.63 -25.03 -6.74
CA THR A 169 -3.29 -23.99 -7.70
C THR A 169 -2.31 -24.52 -8.75
N ARG A 170 -2.30 -23.95 -9.94
CA ARG A 170 -1.29 -24.25 -10.95
C ARG A 170 0.04 -23.62 -10.59
N GLY A 171 0.01 -22.32 -10.26
CA GLY A 171 1.18 -21.58 -9.81
C GLY A 171 1.43 -21.74 -8.32
N ASP A 172 2.64 -21.39 -7.90
CA ASP A 172 3.02 -21.33 -6.50
C ASP A 172 2.39 -20.11 -5.82
N LEU A 173 2.00 -20.25 -4.56
CA LEU A 173 1.60 -19.14 -3.70
C LEU A 173 2.70 -18.93 -2.67
N VAL A 174 3.27 -17.72 -2.66
CA VAL A 174 4.28 -17.30 -1.69
C VAL A 174 3.63 -16.34 -0.72
N PHE A 175 3.60 -16.68 0.56
CA PHE A 175 3.07 -15.84 1.64
C PHE A 175 4.23 -15.28 2.44
N ILE A 176 4.29 -13.95 2.56
CA ILE A 176 5.38 -13.28 3.26
C ILE A 176 4.84 -12.43 4.39
N GLY A 177 5.24 -12.76 5.63
CA GLY A 177 5.18 -11.82 6.75
C GLY A 177 6.40 -10.92 6.67
N THR A 178 6.23 -9.67 6.24
CA THR A 178 7.34 -8.73 6.08
C THR A 178 7.64 -8.00 7.38
N VAL A 179 8.90 -7.55 7.52
CA VAL A 179 9.37 -6.74 8.64
C VAL A 179 9.77 -5.33 8.16
N GLN A 180 9.77 -4.35 9.07
CA GLN A 180 10.26 -2.99 8.79
C GLN A 180 9.58 -2.33 7.57
N GLU A 181 8.30 -2.59 7.38
CA GLU A 181 7.51 -1.90 6.36
C GLU A 181 7.45 -0.41 6.69
N GLU A 182 7.13 -0.09 7.94
CA GLU A 182 6.99 1.26 8.50
C GLU A 182 8.31 2.07 8.51
N LEU A 183 9.44 1.41 8.31
CA LEU A 183 10.78 2.03 8.18
C LEU A 183 11.27 2.13 6.72
N GLY A 184 10.36 2.12 5.74
CA GLY A 184 10.72 2.29 4.34
C GLY A 184 10.73 1.02 3.51
N LEU A 185 9.84 0.09 3.86
CA LEU A 185 9.59 -1.15 3.10
C LEU A 185 10.82 -2.06 3.04
N ASN A 186 11.63 -2.06 4.12
CA ASN A 186 12.94 -2.72 4.12
C ASN A 186 12.83 -4.23 3.92
N GLY A 187 11.82 -4.87 4.54
CA GLY A 187 11.60 -6.31 4.40
C GLY A 187 11.34 -6.72 2.97
N MET A 188 10.40 -6.07 2.30
CA MET A 188 10.06 -6.37 0.92
C MET A 188 11.20 -6.02 -0.04
N ARG A 189 11.89 -4.90 0.18
CA ARG A 189 13.09 -4.51 -0.58
C ARG A 189 14.17 -5.58 -0.48
N TYR A 190 14.43 -6.07 0.74
CA TYR A 190 15.40 -7.13 0.99
C TYR A 190 15.01 -8.42 0.25
N TRP A 191 13.74 -8.83 0.37
CA TRP A 191 13.26 -10.06 -0.25
C TRP A 191 13.43 -10.03 -1.77
N PHE A 192 13.00 -8.98 -2.46
CA PHE A 192 13.17 -8.87 -3.92
C PHE A 192 14.62 -8.80 -4.37
N ALA A 193 15.49 -8.14 -3.59
CA ALA A 193 16.93 -8.07 -3.91
C ALA A 193 17.61 -9.45 -3.89
N HIS A 194 17.09 -10.39 -3.06
CA HIS A 194 17.66 -11.74 -2.92
C HIS A 194 16.87 -12.82 -3.67
N ASN A 195 15.71 -12.48 -4.24
CA ASN A 195 14.85 -13.40 -5.00
C ASN A 195 14.44 -12.78 -6.36
N PRO A 196 15.41 -12.34 -7.20
CA PRO A 196 15.09 -11.72 -8.48
C PRO A 196 14.37 -12.70 -9.41
N GLY A 197 13.28 -12.24 -10.03
CA GLY A 197 12.53 -13.02 -11.03
C GLY A 197 11.68 -14.17 -10.46
N VAL A 198 11.53 -14.28 -9.12
CA VAL A 198 10.69 -15.32 -8.51
C VAL A 198 9.21 -14.96 -8.62
N ALA A 199 8.83 -13.69 -8.43
CA ALA A 199 7.46 -13.25 -8.42
C ALA A 199 6.98 -12.80 -9.81
N ASP A 200 5.89 -13.39 -10.29
CA ASP A 200 5.17 -12.90 -11.47
C ASP A 200 4.15 -11.82 -11.10
N MET A 201 3.60 -11.87 -9.88
CA MET A 201 2.63 -10.91 -9.36
C MET A 201 2.82 -10.71 -7.85
N LEU A 202 2.52 -9.50 -7.37
CA LEU A 202 2.50 -9.16 -5.94
C LEU A 202 1.14 -8.61 -5.52
N VAL A 203 0.62 -9.14 -4.43
CA VAL A 203 -0.56 -8.64 -3.72
C VAL A 203 -0.12 -8.21 -2.32
N ALA A 204 0.04 -6.91 -2.09
CA ALA A 204 0.27 -6.36 -0.77
C ALA A 204 -1.07 -6.31 -0.02
N MET A 205 -1.15 -7.01 1.10
CA MET A 205 -2.33 -7.05 1.95
C MET A 205 -2.26 -5.90 2.94
N ASP A 206 -2.68 -4.71 2.50
CA ASP A 206 -2.56 -3.49 3.27
C ASP A 206 -3.61 -2.46 2.85
N GLY A 207 -4.06 -1.62 3.80
CA GLY A 207 -5.07 -0.60 3.57
C GLY A 207 -6.49 -1.00 3.98
N GLY A 208 -7.43 -0.08 3.79
CA GLY A 208 -8.83 -0.27 4.15
C GLY A 208 -9.61 -1.09 3.11
N LEU A 209 -10.48 -1.98 3.57
CA LEU A 209 -11.36 -2.78 2.71
C LEU A 209 -12.21 -1.88 1.80
N GLY A 210 -12.36 -2.28 0.55
CA GLY A 210 -13.10 -1.54 -0.48
C GLY A 210 -12.22 -0.64 -1.34
N ARG A 211 -10.89 -0.72 -1.16
CA ARG A 211 -9.91 -0.03 -2.01
C ARG A 211 -8.95 -1.03 -2.63
N ILE A 212 -8.65 -0.81 -3.91
CA ILE A 212 -7.67 -1.58 -4.69
C ILE A 212 -6.60 -0.59 -5.13
N GLY A 213 -5.42 -0.66 -4.51
CA GLY A 213 -4.25 0.13 -4.89
C GLY A 213 -3.60 -0.46 -6.13
N TYR A 214 -3.37 0.35 -7.18
CA TYR A 214 -2.71 -0.09 -8.42
C TYR A 214 -1.48 0.73 -8.79
N GLY A 215 -1.18 1.75 -8.01
CA GLY A 215 0.01 2.58 -8.14
C GLY A 215 0.81 2.57 -6.84
N ALA A 216 1.71 3.55 -6.72
CA ALA A 216 2.57 3.71 -5.57
C ALA A 216 2.86 5.18 -5.34
N LEU A 217 2.73 5.65 -4.12
CA LEU A 217 3.16 6.99 -3.73
C LEU A 217 4.66 6.96 -3.43
N GLY A 218 5.45 7.51 -4.35
CA GLY A 218 6.88 7.69 -4.11
C GLY A 218 7.11 8.77 -3.07
N ILE A 219 8.07 8.52 -2.19
CA ILE A 219 8.43 9.43 -1.09
C ILE A 219 9.95 9.61 -1.09
N ARG A 220 10.40 10.84 -1.00
CA ARG A 220 11.82 11.18 -0.78
C ARG A 220 11.93 12.11 0.40
N TRP A 221 12.52 11.61 1.48
CA TRP A 221 12.91 12.40 2.62
C TRP A 221 14.40 12.68 2.54
N SER A 222 14.74 13.98 2.56
CA SER A 222 16.12 14.43 2.49
C SER A 222 16.40 15.45 3.56
N ARG A 223 17.64 15.50 4.01
CA ARG A 223 18.16 16.55 4.87
C ARG A 223 19.29 17.27 4.15
N TYR A 224 19.15 18.56 3.97
CA TYR A 224 20.13 19.42 3.32
C TYR A 224 20.86 20.24 4.38
N TRP A 225 22.18 20.13 4.40
CA TRP A 225 23.05 20.86 5.31
C TRP A 225 23.76 21.98 4.57
N PHE A 226 23.92 23.14 5.23
CA PHE A 226 24.81 24.21 4.81
C PHE A 226 25.90 24.38 5.86
N ARG A 227 27.17 24.45 5.45
CA ARG A 227 28.31 24.46 6.33
C ARG A 227 29.28 25.59 5.99
N GLY A 228 29.80 26.24 7.02
CA GLY A 228 30.78 27.32 6.92
C GLY A 228 31.71 27.39 8.14
N GLU A 229 32.65 28.31 8.13
CA GLU A 229 33.65 28.42 9.20
C GLU A 229 33.07 29.02 10.51
N GLY A 230 31.93 29.73 10.42
CA GLY A 230 31.40 30.49 11.53
C GLY A 230 32.19 31.78 11.76
N ALA A 231 31.62 32.71 12.54
CA ALA A 231 32.30 33.92 12.97
C ALA A 231 31.53 34.60 14.10
N HIS A 232 32.22 35.31 15.00
CA HIS A 232 31.55 36.19 15.95
C HIS A 232 30.81 37.33 15.21
N THR A 233 29.63 37.71 15.67
CA THR A 233 28.78 38.74 15.03
C THR A 233 29.53 40.01 14.70
N ASN A 234 30.42 40.52 15.59
CA ASN A 234 31.21 41.71 15.35
C ASN A 234 32.17 41.63 14.14
N TYR A 235 32.47 40.40 13.70
CA TYR A 235 33.38 40.11 12.57
C TYR A 235 32.67 39.37 11.42
N SER A 236 31.36 39.49 11.35
CA SER A 236 30.53 38.75 10.38
C SER A 236 30.43 39.41 9.01
N ALA A 237 30.80 40.70 8.91
CA ALA A 237 30.68 41.44 7.66
C ALA A 237 31.44 40.77 6.50
N GLY A 238 30.73 40.49 5.39
CA GLY A 238 31.30 39.85 4.21
C GLY A 238 31.68 38.37 4.36
N LYS A 239 31.45 37.75 5.51
CA LYS A 239 31.73 36.31 5.73
C LYS A 239 30.68 35.41 5.09
N PRO A 240 31.06 34.19 4.65
CA PRO A 240 30.11 33.15 4.26
C PRO A 240 29.12 32.87 5.38
N HIS A 241 27.83 32.70 5.02
CA HIS A 241 26.79 32.63 6.05
C HIS A 241 25.79 31.50 5.77
N PRO A 242 25.92 30.31 6.44
CA PRO A 242 25.05 29.16 6.23
C PRO A 242 23.55 29.49 6.36
N VAL A 243 23.13 30.34 7.32
CA VAL A 243 21.72 30.72 7.51
C VAL A 243 21.16 31.46 6.30
N ARG A 244 21.98 32.35 5.67
CA ARG A 244 21.53 33.04 4.44
C ARG A 244 21.33 32.06 3.31
N ALA A 245 22.26 31.11 3.12
CA ALA A 245 22.13 30.08 2.11
C ALA A 245 20.86 29.21 2.34
N LEU A 246 20.58 28.84 3.59
CA LEU A 246 19.36 28.10 3.95
C LEU A 246 18.12 28.95 3.62
N ALA A 247 18.06 30.20 4.01
CA ALA A 247 16.91 31.07 3.75
C ALA A 247 16.66 31.24 2.25
N ASP A 248 17.73 31.49 1.46
CA ASP A 248 17.65 31.60 0.00
C ASP A 248 17.18 30.30 -0.66
N ALA A 249 17.69 29.13 -0.21
CA ALA A 249 17.29 27.83 -0.71
C ALA A 249 15.80 27.59 -0.43
N VAL A 250 15.36 27.74 0.82
CA VAL A 250 13.95 27.48 1.21
C VAL A 250 13.02 28.43 0.47
N ARG A 251 13.34 29.72 0.38
CA ARG A 251 12.55 30.68 -0.38
C ARG A 251 12.43 30.25 -1.85
N SER A 252 13.54 29.93 -2.49
CA SER A 252 13.53 29.52 -3.89
C SER A 252 12.78 28.21 -4.14
N ILE A 253 12.85 27.25 -3.21
CA ILE A 253 12.11 26.00 -3.29
C ILE A 253 10.60 26.26 -3.27
N TYR A 254 10.10 27.16 -2.40
CA TYR A 254 8.67 27.49 -2.35
C TYR A 254 8.18 28.34 -3.55
N GLU A 255 9.08 28.77 -4.44
CA GLU A 255 8.75 29.36 -5.75
C GLU A 255 8.53 28.29 -6.84
N LEU A 256 8.79 27.00 -6.55
CA LEU A 256 8.52 25.90 -7.48
C LEU A 256 7.02 25.79 -7.76
N ARG A 257 6.70 25.74 -9.05
CA ARG A 257 5.35 25.41 -9.49
C ARG A 257 5.28 23.92 -9.76
N VAL A 258 4.52 23.21 -8.96
CA VAL A 258 4.29 21.79 -9.13
C VAL A 258 2.90 21.54 -9.72
N PRO A 259 2.74 20.56 -10.64
CA PRO A 259 1.44 20.15 -11.10
C PRO A 259 0.59 19.67 -9.94
N GLU A 260 -0.65 20.16 -9.87
CA GLU A 260 -1.63 19.75 -8.86
C GLU A 260 -2.51 18.59 -9.38
N GLY A 261 -3.23 17.94 -8.46
CA GLY A 261 -4.21 16.92 -8.78
C GLY A 261 -3.62 15.52 -8.99
N ARG A 262 -4.36 14.70 -9.73
CA ARG A 262 -4.01 13.28 -9.94
C ARG A 262 -2.72 13.17 -10.76
N GLY A 263 -1.66 12.60 -10.16
CA GLY A 263 -0.33 12.50 -10.77
C GLY A 263 0.55 13.73 -10.56
N GLY A 264 0.11 14.72 -9.78
CA GLY A 264 0.92 15.84 -9.32
C GLY A 264 1.90 15.46 -8.21
N ALA A 265 2.52 16.48 -7.61
CA ALA A 265 3.41 16.29 -6.48
C ALA A 265 3.06 17.21 -5.32
N VAL A 266 3.48 16.83 -4.13
CA VAL A 266 3.46 17.66 -2.94
C VAL A 266 4.83 17.65 -2.30
N TYR A 267 5.22 18.77 -1.68
CA TYR A 267 6.47 18.88 -0.95
C TYR A 267 6.33 19.79 0.27
N ASN A 268 7.21 19.56 1.25
CA ASN A 268 7.22 20.35 2.47
C ASN A 268 8.62 20.42 3.08
N VAL A 269 8.98 21.61 3.60
CA VAL A 269 10.11 21.78 4.50
C VAL A 269 9.61 21.58 5.91
N GLY A 270 9.88 20.40 6.49
CA GLY A 270 9.32 20.00 7.78
C GLY A 270 10.08 20.50 9.00
N MET A 271 11.41 20.53 8.92
CA MET A 271 12.28 20.96 10.01
C MET A 271 13.35 21.92 9.51
N ILE A 272 13.69 22.89 10.34
CA ILE A 272 14.85 23.79 10.16
C ILE A 272 15.62 23.81 11.51
N GLY A 273 16.95 23.65 11.47
CA GLY A 273 17.74 23.64 12.67
C GLY A 273 19.19 24.06 12.46
N GLY A 274 19.92 24.15 13.55
CA GLY A 274 21.33 24.52 13.60
C GLY A 274 21.63 25.77 14.43
N GLY A 275 22.92 26.06 14.58
CA GLY A 275 23.40 27.13 15.47
C GLY A 275 23.43 26.71 16.93
N ARG A 276 24.20 27.44 17.74
CA ARG A 276 24.40 27.14 19.17
C ARG A 276 24.31 28.38 20.08
N VAL A 277 24.66 29.56 19.54
CA VAL A 277 24.73 30.79 20.31
C VAL A 277 24.17 31.97 19.50
N PHE A 278 23.71 33.02 20.17
CA PHE A 278 23.09 34.19 19.54
C PHE A 278 24.07 35.06 18.78
N ASN A 279 25.31 35.13 19.24
CA ASN A 279 26.29 36.14 18.81
C ASN A 279 27.35 35.57 17.85
N ALA A 280 27.00 34.54 17.05
CA ALA A 280 27.88 34.01 16.03
C ALA A 280 27.13 33.57 14.76
N ILE A 281 27.79 33.64 13.61
CA ILE A 281 27.40 32.92 12.39
C ILE A 281 27.52 31.42 12.72
N PRO A 282 26.44 30.63 12.56
CA PRO A 282 26.52 29.16 12.78
C PRO A 282 27.47 28.49 11.78
N GLN A 283 28.15 27.45 12.24
CA GLN A 283 29.00 26.63 11.36
C GLN A 283 28.18 25.67 10.51
N ASP A 284 27.06 25.20 11.04
CA ASP A 284 26.15 24.28 10.37
C ASP A 284 24.69 24.62 10.66
N VAL A 285 23.88 24.54 9.59
CA VAL A 285 22.41 24.61 9.66
C VAL A 285 21.85 23.63 8.65
N TYR A 286 20.61 23.20 8.86
CA TYR A 286 19.94 22.27 7.97
C TYR A 286 18.45 22.57 7.83
N PHE A 287 17.87 22.05 6.77
CA PHE A 287 16.43 21.83 6.65
C PHE A 287 16.15 20.42 6.13
N THR A 288 14.94 19.93 6.39
CA THR A 288 14.45 18.65 5.85
C THR A 288 13.42 18.90 4.76
N MET A 289 13.43 18.00 3.76
CA MET A 289 12.49 18.00 2.65
C MET A 289 11.70 16.69 2.67
N ASP A 290 10.38 16.79 2.58
CA ASP A 290 9.47 15.71 2.23
C ASP A 290 8.92 16.01 0.83
N LEU A 291 9.22 15.13 -0.14
CA LEU A 291 8.77 15.24 -1.51
C LEU A 291 8.02 13.96 -1.88
N ARG A 292 6.80 14.11 -2.42
CA ARG A 292 5.93 12.96 -2.74
C ARG A 292 5.28 13.13 -4.11
N SER A 293 5.23 12.03 -4.88
CA SER A 293 4.46 11.94 -6.13
C SER A 293 4.15 10.47 -6.46
N VAL A 294 3.02 10.23 -7.11
CA VAL A 294 2.75 8.92 -7.76
C VAL A 294 3.46 8.80 -9.11
N ASN A 295 3.93 9.90 -9.67
CA ASN A 295 4.65 9.95 -10.94
C ASN A 295 6.15 9.98 -10.69
N ALA A 296 6.84 8.88 -11.08
CA ALA A 296 8.28 8.72 -10.85
C ALA A 296 9.11 9.79 -11.58
N GLN A 297 8.77 10.12 -12.83
CA GLN A 297 9.52 11.13 -13.60
C GLN A 297 9.38 12.53 -13.00
N LEU A 298 8.17 12.87 -12.52
CA LEU A 298 7.95 14.15 -11.85
C LEU A 298 8.72 14.20 -10.53
N LEU A 299 8.73 13.10 -9.77
CA LEU A 299 9.48 12.97 -8.51
C LEU A 299 10.99 13.20 -8.76
N ASP A 300 11.55 12.55 -9.81
CA ASP A 300 12.95 12.69 -10.19
C ASP A 300 13.28 14.15 -10.61
N SER A 301 12.43 14.73 -11.44
CA SER A 301 12.63 16.10 -11.95
C SER A 301 12.60 17.14 -10.82
N LEU A 302 11.65 17.01 -9.88
CA LEU A 302 11.54 17.92 -8.74
C LEU A 302 12.67 17.76 -7.75
N ASP A 303 13.13 16.53 -7.49
CA ASP A 303 14.27 16.27 -6.61
C ASP A 303 15.56 16.88 -7.18
N ALA A 304 15.78 16.75 -8.49
CA ALA A 304 16.90 17.38 -9.19
C ALA A 304 16.81 18.92 -9.14
N GLU A 305 15.63 19.50 -9.37
CA GLU A 305 15.42 20.94 -9.32
C GLU A 305 15.63 21.51 -7.91
N ILE A 306 15.11 20.82 -6.88
CA ILE A 306 15.34 21.19 -5.47
C ILE A 306 16.84 21.18 -5.17
N THR A 307 17.56 20.14 -5.57
CA THR A 307 19.00 19.99 -5.39
C THR A 307 19.77 21.11 -6.09
N ALA A 308 19.38 21.48 -7.31
CA ALA A 308 19.98 22.59 -8.06
C ALA A 308 19.80 23.93 -7.33
N ARG A 309 18.62 24.20 -6.78
CA ARG A 309 18.34 25.42 -5.99
C ARG A 309 19.15 25.48 -4.71
N VAL A 310 19.30 24.36 -4.01
CA VAL A 310 20.18 24.25 -2.84
C VAL A 310 21.62 24.57 -3.21
N SER A 311 22.12 23.98 -4.30
CA SER A 311 23.48 24.23 -4.81
C SER A 311 23.69 25.70 -5.17
N ALA A 312 22.77 26.32 -5.89
CA ALA A 312 22.82 27.76 -6.25
C ALA A 312 22.84 28.67 -5.01
N ALA A 313 22.00 28.39 -4.02
CA ALA A 313 21.98 29.15 -2.76
C ALA A 313 23.32 29.01 -1.99
N ALA A 314 23.89 27.83 -1.95
CA ALA A 314 25.17 27.59 -1.32
C ALA A 314 26.32 28.34 -2.02
N GLN A 315 26.36 28.30 -3.34
CA GLN A 315 27.34 29.05 -4.16
C GLN A 315 27.23 30.54 -3.96
N GLY A 316 26.00 31.11 -4.04
CA GLY A 316 25.74 32.53 -3.83
C GLY A 316 26.20 33.03 -2.47
N ASN A 317 26.15 32.21 -1.45
CA ASN A 317 26.56 32.51 -0.08
C ASN A 317 27.96 32.02 0.30
N ARG A 318 28.69 31.42 -0.66
CA ARG A 318 30.07 30.90 -0.49
C ARG A 318 30.20 29.88 0.63
N VAL A 319 29.18 29.02 0.82
CA VAL A 319 29.17 27.95 1.81
C VAL A 319 29.20 26.57 1.14
N ARG A 320 29.64 25.56 1.87
CA ARG A 320 29.51 24.16 1.45
C ARG A 320 28.11 23.66 1.75
N TRP A 321 27.65 22.67 1.01
CA TRP A 321 26.42 21.95 1.29
C TRP A 321 26.62 20.46 1.07
N ASP A 322 25.81 19.67 1.75
CA ASP A 322 25.69 18.23 1.53
C ASP A 322 24.23 17.80 1.73
N MET A 323 23.89 16.60 1.25
CA MET A 323 22.56 16.04 1.34
C MET A 323 22.63 14.59 1.85
N GLU A 324 21.79 14.31 2.81
CA GLU A 324 21.51 12.97 3.31
C GLU A 324 20.13 12.53 2.80
N ARG A 325 20.07 11.41 2.05
CA ARG A 325 18.81 10.77 1.71
C ARG A 325 18.38 9.91 2.91
N VAL A 326 17.37 10.37 3.65
CA VAL A 326 16.89 9.69 4.86
C VAL A 326 15.99 8.51 4.49
N GLN A 327 15.14 8.69 3.47
CA GLN A 327 14.23 7.65 2.98
C GLN A 327 13.95 7.85 1.48
N GLU A 328 13.81 6.73 0.78
CA GLU A 328 13.39 6.70 -0.62
C GLU A 328 12.46 5.52 -0.87
N ILE A 329 11.20 5.83 -1.22
CA ILE A 329 10.17 4.87 -1.58
C ILE A 329 9.85 5.04 -3.06
N PRO A 330 9.81 3.96 -3.86
CA PRO A 330 9.51 4.03 -5.29
C PRO A 330 8.11 4.60 -5.58
N ALA A 331 8.01 5.38 -6.64
CA ALA A 331 6.75 5.90 -7.17
C ALA A 331 6.08 4.95 -8.17
N GLY A 332 4.82 5.19 -8.48
CA GLY A 332 3.99 4.37 -9.35
C GLY A 332 4.38 4.32 -10.82
N GLY A 333 5.26 5.21 -11.29
CA GLY A 333 5.64 5.28 -12.70
C GLY A 333 5.02 6.49 -13.41
N THR A 334 4.99 6.45 -14.75
CA THR A 334 4.38 7.50 -15.58
C THR A 334 2.86 7.45 -15.55
N ALA A 335 2.19 8.50 -16.04
CA ALA A 335 0.73 8.53 -16.19
C ALA A 335 0.22 7.38 -17.10
N ASP A 336 0.95 7.06 -18.16
CA ASP A 336 0.60 5.97 -19.09
C ASP A 336 0.74 4.61 -18.38
N GLN A 337 1.82 4.38 -17.65
CA GLN A 337 2.01 3.15 -16.87
C GLN A 337 0.92 2.96 -15.79
N LEU A 338 0.47 4.04 -15.15
CA LEU A 338 -0.66 3.98 -14.22
C LEU A 338 -1.97 3.64 -14.92
N THR A 339 -2.19 4.17 -16.12
CA THR A 339 -3.37 3.85 -16.95
C THR A 339 -3.36 2.39 -17.38
N ASP A 340 -2.23 1.88 -17.85
CA ASP A 340 -2.07 0.48 -18.26
C ASP A 340 -2.27 -0.48 -17.08
N ARG A 341 -1.74 -0.17 -15.90
CA ARG A 341 -1.96 -0.98 -14.69
C ARG A 341 -3.42 -1.01 -14.28
N LEU A 342 -4.10 0.14 -14.32
CA LEU A 342 -5.54 0.20 -14.01
C LEU A 342 -6.35 -0.69 -14.95
N ALA A 343 -6.02 -0.72 -16.24
CA ALA A 343 -6.67 -1.56 -17.23
C ALA A 343 -6.17 -3.03 -17.19
N GLY A 344 -5.09 -3.29 -16.48
CA GLY A 344 -4.40 -4.60 -16.48
C GLY A 344 -5.17 -5.72 -15.78
N PRO A 345 -4.86 -6.98 -16.13
CA PRO A 345 -5.59 -8.16 -15.65
C PRO A 345 -5.68 -8.26 -14.13
N LEU A 346 -4.61 -7.91 -13.42
CA LEU A 346 -4.53 -8.02 -11.96
C LEU A 346 -5.55 -7.10 -11.27
N VAL A 347 -5.64 -5.83 -11.69
CA VAL A 347 -6.61 -4.87 -11.15
C VAL A 347 -8.04 -5.25 -11.53
N GLN A 348 -8.26 -5.65 -12.78
CA GLN A 348 -9.59 -6.05 -13.26
C GLN A 348 -10.07 -7.31 -12.53
N THR A 349 -9.16 -8.26 -12.22
CA THR A 349 -9.45 -9.43 -11.39
C THR A 349 -9.87 -9.03 -9.97
N ALA A 350 -9.15 -8.10 -9.34
CA ALA A 350 -9.49 -7.64 -8.00
C ALA A 350 -10.86 -6.93 -7.96
N ILE A 351 -11.18 -6.11 -8.98
CA ILE A 351 -12.48 -5.45 -9.10
C ILE A 351 -13.61 -6.48 -9.20
N ASP A 352 -13.45 -7.52 -10.02
CA ASP A 352 -14.47 -8.56 -10.20
C ASP A 352 -14.61 -9.45 -8.97
N VAL A 353 -13.51 -9.81 -8.31
CA VAL A 353 -13.52 -10.54 -7.03
C VAL A 353 -14.29 -9.73 -5.98
N TYR A 354 -13.98 -8.45 -5.79
CA TYR A 354 -14.68 -7.60 -4.83
C TYR A 354 -16.16 -7.47 -5.17
N GLY A 355 -16.47 -7.22 -6.44
CA GLY A 355 -17.86 -7.16 -6.94
C GLY A 355 -18.65 -8.47 -6.68
N SER A 356 -18.01 -9.63 -6.85
CA SER A 356 -18.63 -10.95 -6.62
C SER A 356 -18.98 -11.20 -5.15
N LEU A 357 -18.34 -10.49 -4.23
CA LEU A 357 -18.57 -10.53 -2.78
C LEU A 357 -19.44 -9.38 -2.28
N GLY A 358 -19.93 -8.52 -3.19
CA GLY A 358 -20.70 -7.32 -2.82
C GLY A 358 -19.87 -6.25 -2.09
N LEU A 359 -18.55 -6.29 -2.24
CA LEU A 359 -17.63 -5.33 -1.63
C LEU A 359 -17.48 -4.07 -2.49
N PRO A 360 -17.27 -2.89 -1.87
CA PRO A 360 -16.81 -1.73 -2.62
C PRO A 360 -15.48 -2.05 -3.32
N ASN A 361 -15.28 -1.53 -4.53
CA ASN A 361 -14.14 -1.85 -5.40
C ASN A 361 -13.49 -0.60 -5.98
N GLY A 362 -13.44 0.47 -5.21
CA GLY A 362 -12.80 1.71 -5.61
C GLY A 362 -11.30 1.52 -5.85
N THR A 363 -10.79 2.07 -6.96
CA THR A 363 -9.37 2.00 -7.30
C THR A 363 -8.64 3.27 -6.89
N ILE A 364 -7.38 3.13 -6.43
CA ILE A 364 -6.53 4.24 -6.02
C ILE A 364 -5.12 4.08 -6.60
N ALA A 365 -4.61 5.16 -7.20
CA ALA A 365 -3.26 5.20 -7.76
C ALA A 365 -2.17 5.50 -6.72
N SER A 366 -2.55 6.00 -5.55
CA SER A 366 -1.64 6.38 -4.46
C SER A 366 -1.78 5.42 -3.28
N GLY A 367 -0.68 5.15 -2.63
CA GLY A 367 -0.55 4.33 -1.43
C GLY A 367 0.92 4.11 -1.16
N SER A 368 1.29 3.94 0.10
CA SER A 368 2.64 3.52 0.46
C SER A 368 2.49 2.22 1.23
N THR A 369 2.92 1.13 0.63
CA THR A 369 2.83 -0.24 1.14
C THR A 369 4.00 -1.03 0.56
N ASP A 370 4.20 -2.27 1.01
CA ASP A 370 5.13 -3.22 0.37
C ASP A 370 4.95 -3.33 -1.15
N GLY A 371 3.76 -3.02 -1.64
CA GLY A 371 3.44 -2.96 -3.07
C GLY A 371 4.30 -1.96 -3.85
N ASN A 372 4.78 -0.87 -3.21
CA ASN A 372 5.65 0.10 -3.89
C ASN A 372 6.91 -0.53 -4.46
N ILE A 373 7.46 -1.54 -3.78
CA ILE A 373 8.68 -2.23 -4.25
C ILE A 373 8.38 -3.01 -5.53
N GLY A 374 7.30 -3.80 -5.57
CA GLY A 374 6.90 -4.53 -6.79
C GLY A 374 6.61 -3.59 -7.96
N VAL A 375 5.87 -2.50 -7.70
CA VAL A 375 5.61 -1.45 -8.69
C VAL A 375 6.89 -0.83 -9.23
N GLY A 376 7.84 -0.49 -8.35
CA GLY A 376 9.14 0.09 -8.72
C GLY A 376 10.01 -0.86 -9.56
N LEU A 377 9.86 -2.16 -9.37
CA LEU A 377 10.54 -3.21 -10.14
C LEU A 377 9.79 -3.58 -11.44
N GLY A 378 8.64 -2.96 -11.73
CA GLY A 378 7.84 -3.27 -12.91
C GLY A 378 7.02 -4.56 -12.81
N ILE A 379 6.92 -5.16 -11.62
CA ILE A 379 6.13 -6.36 -11.38
C ILE A 379 4.65 -5.98 -11.29
N PRO A 380 3.73 -6.72 -11.93
CA PRO A 380 2.30 -6.55 -11.73
C PRO A 380 1.94 -6.61 -10.24
N THR A 381 1.44 -5.50 -9.69
CA THR A 381 1.26 -5.34 -8.24
C THR A 381 -0.04 -4.63 -7.92
N ILE A 382 -0.75 -5.10 -6.89
CA ILE A 382 -1.86 -4.41 -6.25
C ILE A 382 -1.70 -4.40 -4.73
N SER A 383 -2.34 -3.41 -4.08
CA SER A 383 -2.60 -3.46 -2.64
C SER A 383 -4.09 -3.67 -2.40
N VAL A 384 -4.45 -4.50 -1.43
CA VAL A 384 -5.85 -4.86 -1.12
C VAL A 384 -6.13 -4.76 0.37
N GLY A 385 -7.31 -4.25 0.70
CA GLY A 385 -7.68 -3.96 2.07
C GLY A 385 -7.99 -5.19 2.94
N ARG A 386 -7.65 -5.08 4.22
CA ARG A 386 -7.71 -6.10 5.27
C ARG A 386 -9.03 -6.15 6.07
N SER A 387 -9.59 -5.00 6.34
CA SER A 387 -10.84 -4.78 7.07
C SER A 387 -11.25 -3.31 6.92
N ARG A 388 -12.36 -2.89 7.51
CA ARG A 388 -12.63 -1.47 7.77
C ARG A 388 -11.98 -1.09 9.09
N GLY A 389 -11.44 0.11 9.16
CA GLY A 389 -10.78 0.65 10.35
C GLY A 389 -10.29 2.05 10.10
N ALA A 390 -9.73 2.67 11.13
CA ALA A 390 -9.13 3.99 11.04
C ALA A 390 -8.20 4.29 12.21
N ASN A 391 -7.62 5.48 12.19
CA ASN A 391 -6.71 6.01 13.20
C ASN A 391 -5.39 5.22 13.28
N GLN A 392 -4.90 4.67 12.15
CA GLN A 392 -3.59 4.03 12.09
C GLN A 392 -2.53 4.95 12.70
N HIS A 393 -1.47 4.37 13.25
CA HIS A 393 -0.35 5.08 13.86
C HIS A 393 -0.73 5.91 15.10
N THR A 394 -1.91 5.67 15.69
CA THR A 394 -2.34 6.31 16.95
C THR A 394 -2.78 5.30 18.00
N LEU A 395 -2.82 5.74 19.26
CA LEU A 395 -3.30 4.92 20.37
C LEU A 395 -4.83 4.68 20.33
N THR A 396 -5.54 5.33 19.41
CA THR A 396 -7.01 5.21 19.24
C THR A 396 -7.40 4.39 18.01
N GLU A 397 -6.45 3.63 17.48
CA GLU A 397 -6.64 2.76 16.33
C GLU A 397 -7.74 1.73 16.57
N TRP A 398 -8.54 1.47 15.54
CA TRP A 398 -9.65 0.54 15.63
C TRP A 398 -9.89 -0.19 14.30
N ALA A 399 -10.52 -1.37 14.41
CA ALA A 399 -10.95 -2.16 13.28
C ALA A 399 -12.38 -2.68 13.47
N ASP A 400 -13.12 -2.77 12.36
CA ASP A 400 -14.44 -3.38 12.28
C ASP A 400 -14.30 -4.89 12.06
N ARG A 401 -14.53 -5.67 13.11
CA ARG A 401 -14.32 -7.10 13.16
C ARG A 401 -15.03 -7.87 12.02
N PRO A 402 -16.34 -7.68 11.75
CA PRO A 402 -17.04 -8.44 10.73
C PRO A 402 -16.50 -8.23 9.32
N SER A 403 -15.90 -7.08 9.04
CA SER A 403 -15.39 -6.77 7.71
C SER A 403 -14.11 -7.54 7.32
N ALA A 404 -13.42 -8.18 8.28
CA ALA A 404 -12.26 -9.00 8.00
C ALA A 404 -12.62 -10.30 7.26
N LEU A 405 -13.79 -10.88 7.53
CA LEU A 405 -14.23 -12.13 6.87
C LEU A 405 -14.36 -11.97 5.34
N PRO A 406 -15.12 -11.01 4.81
CA PRO A 406 -15.20 -10.82 3.36
C PRO A 406 -13.86 -10.38 2.75
N ALA A 407 -13.00 -9.69 3.49
CA ALA A 407 -11.63 -9.39 3.04
C ALA A 407 -10.81 -10.69 2.86
N THR A 408 -10.84 -11.61 3.82
CA THR A 408 -10.17 -12.91 3.73
C THR A 408 -10.71 -13.74 2.56
N LYS A 409 -12.03 -13.76 2.35
CA LYS A 409 -12.64 -14.41 1.19
C LYS A 409 -12.14 -13.83 -0.13
N ALA A 410 -11.95 -12.51 -0.19
CA ALA A 410 -11.39 -11.86 -1.38
C ALA A 410 -9.94 -12.31 -1.65
N ILE A 411 -9.12 -12.48 -0.60
CA ILE A 411 -7.75 -12.99 -0.75
C ILE A 411 -7.76 -14.44 -1.28
N VAL A 412 -8.63 -15.32 -0.77
CA VAL A 412 -8.78 -16.69 -1.30
C VAL A 412 -9.13 -16.65 -2.79
N LEU A 413 -10.12 -15.85 -3.19
CA LEU A 413 -10.53 -15.75 -4.59
C LEU A 413 -9.43 -15.14 -5.48
N LEU A 414 -8.69 -14.15 -4.99
CA LEU A 414 -7.52 -13.62 -5.68
C LEU A 414 -6.44 -14.71 -5.86
N ALA A 415 -6.11 -15.44 -4.81
CA ALA A 415 -5.09 -16.48 -4.88
C ALA A 415 -5.40 -17.53 -5.96
N VAL A 416 -6.64 -18.03 -5.99
CA VAL A 416 -7.04 -19.04 -6.98
C VAL A 416 -7.18 -18.48 -8.39
N SER A 417 -7.61 -17.24 -8.54
CA SER A 417 -7.77 -16.60 -9.85
C SER A 417 -6.41 -16.27 -10.48
N LEU A 418 -5.50 -15.74 -9.68
CA LEU A 418 -4.20 -15.28 -10.15
C LEU A 418 -3.24 -16.45 -10.42
N ALA A 419 -3.14 -17.41 -9.50
CA ALA A 419 -2.27 -18.58 -9.68
C ALA A 419 -2.88 -19.66 -10.60
N GLY A 420 -4.16 -19.54 -10.93
CA GLY A 420 -4.92 -20.51 -11.69
C GLY A 420 -5.24 -21.77 -10.89
N ILE A 421 -6.37 -22.40 -11.15
CA ILE A 421 -6.76 -23.64 -10.49
C ILE A 421 -6.08 -24.83 -11.16
N GLY A 422 -5.47 -25.68 -10.33
CA GLY A 422 -4.88 -26.95 -10.75
C GLY A 422 -5.93 -28.04 -10.95
N PRO A 423 -5.56 -29.19 -11.55
CA PRO A 423 -6.45 -30.33 -11.70
C PRO A 423 -6.92 -30.84 -10.33
N ALA A 424 -8.14 -31.36 -10.29
CA ALA A 424 -8.63 -32.08 -9.11
C ALA A 424 -7.69 -33.24 -8.77
N ALA A 425 -7.56 -33.54 -7.48
CA ALA A 425 -6.74 -34.66 -7.02
C ALA A 425 -7.36 -36.01 -7.40
#